data_d6c0f6f6f09605774a1e68c84c25df82
#
_entry.id   d6c0f6f6f09605774a1e68c84c25df82
#
_cell.length_a   1.000
_cell.length_b   1.000
_cell.length_c   1.000
_cell.angle_alpha   90.00
_cell.angle_beta   90.00
_cell.angle_gamma   90.00
#
_symmetry.space_group_name_H-M   'P 1'
#
loop_
_entity.id
_entity.type
_entity.pdbx_description
1 polymer ?
#
loop_
_entity_poly.entity_id
_entity_poly.type
_entity_poly.pdbx_seq_one_letter_code
_entity_poly.pdbx_strand_id
1 'polypeptide(L)'
;MLRRWRAWRRKRLEPVLMKTRPLLEISVETLDAAIAAERGGADRLELCQNLAAGGITPDVALMREARKKIRLSIVVMIRPRAGDFCYSAAELERMKRQIELARRARMDGVVLGILTPRGGVDVGRNAELVELAKPMPVTFHRAFDEGKGDPAELRARLEDVIATGASRLLTAGGHPTAEEGCRKIRRLVRHAGDRITILPGGAIRPANLRSIAQKTRAKEFHSGLGGLLPYPRRRYEEFEAGVRELVRVLEESSRVSLESADS
;
A
#
# COMPACT_ATOMS: atom_id res chain seq x y z
N MET A 1 -19.95 -18.20 -8.34
CA MET A 1 -18.65 -17.87 -7.73
C MET A 1 -18.72 -16.68 -6.77
N LEU A 2 -19.36 -15.58 -7.09
CA LEU A 2 -19.51 -14.37 -6.25
C LEU A 2 -20.14 -14.61 -4.85
N ARG A 3 -21.13 -15.50 -4.72
CA ARG A 3 -21.76 -15.81 -3.43
C ARG A 3 -20.82 -16.51 -2.44
N ARG A 4 -19.95 -17.42 -2.92
CA ARG A 4 -18.96 -18.13 -2.09
C ARG A 4 -17.83 -17.22 -1.63
N TRP A 5 -17.44 -16.24 -2.47
CA TRP A 5 -16.43 -15.24 -2.13
C TRP A 5 -16.94 -14.25 -1.06
N ARG A 6 -18.20 -13.80 -1.15
CA ARG A 6 -18.85 -12.95 -0.13
C ARG A 6 -19.02 -13.67 1.21
N ALA A 7 -19.35 -14.98 1.20
CA ALA A 7 -19.48 -15.77 2.42
C ALA A 7 -18.12 -16.02 3.09
N TRP A 8 -17.04 -16.23 2.30
CA TRP A 8 -15.68 -16.37 2.81
C TRP A 8 -15.18 -15.08 3.47
N ARG A 9 -15.50 -13.92 2.89
CA ARG A 9 -15.16 -12.61 3.46
C ARG A 9 -15.90 -12.34 4.77
N ARG A 10 -17.19 -12.73 4.87
CA ARG A 10 -17.96 -12.56 6.12
C ARG A 10 -17.43 -13.37 7.31
N LYS A 11 -16.88 -14.56 7.10
CA LYS A 11 -16.29 -15.38 8.16
C LYS A 11 -14.94 -14.85 8.68
N ARG A 12 -14.28 -13.93 7.95
CA ARG A 12 -13.02 -13.29 8.38
C ARG A 12 -13.20 -11.88 8.95
N LEU A 13 -14.35 -11.28 8.73
CA LEU A 13 -14.75 -10.05 9.38
C LEU A 13 -15.46 -10.43 10.70
N GLU A 14 -14.72 -10.99 11.66
CA GLU A 14 -15.09 -10.72 13.05
C GLU A 14 -15.15 -9.21 13.21
N PRO A 15 -16.07 -8.65 14.04
CA PRO A 15 -16.18 -7.22 14.19
C PRO A 15 -14.77 -6.70 14.50
N VAL A 16 -14.16 -6.00 13.54
CA VAL A 16 -12.97 -5.22 13.79
C VAL A 16 -13.43 -4.26 14.87
N LEU A 17 -13.09 -4.56 16.13
CA LEU A 17 -13.04 -3.53 17.15
C LEU A 17 -12.39 -2.37 16.45
N MET A 18 -13.13 -1.25 16.31
CA MET A 18 -12.63 -0.08 15.59
C MET A 18 -11.28 0.24 16.19
N LYS A 19 -10.20 -0.11 15.49
CA LYS A 19 -8.85 0.16 15.99
C LYS A 19 -8.78 1.66 16.17
N THR A 20 -8.49 2.09 17.37
CA THR A 20 -8.39 3.50 17.72
C THR A 20 -7.16 4.17 17.10
N ARG A 21 -6.34 3.40 16.37
CA ARG A 21 -5.13 3.87 15.71
C ARG A 21 -5.19 3.76 14.18
N PRO A 22 -4.40 4.56 13.44
CA PRO A 22 -4.23 4.40 12.00
C PRO A 22 -3.77 2.99 11.61
N LEU A 23 -4.16 2.54 10.40
CA LEU A 23 -3.78 1.24 9.85
C LEU A 23 -2.30 1.25 9.44
N LEU A 24 -1.59 0.16 9.73
CA LEU A 24 -0.22 -0.08 9.29
C LEU A 24 -0.18 -1.17 8.22
N GLU A 25 0.27 -0.80 7.02
CA GLU A 25 0.59 -1.72 5.94
C GLU A 25 2.10 -1.96 5.87
N ILE A 26 2.49 -3.23 5.74
CA ILE A 26 3.91 -3.63 5.66
C ILE A 26 4.17 -4.36 4.33
N SER A 27 5.16 -3.89 3.56
CA SER A 27 5.60 -4.59 2.35
C SER A 27 6.57 -5.72 2.68
N VAL A 28 6.35 -6.88 2.06
CA VAL A 28 7.09 -8.13 2.29
C VAL A 28 7.32 -8.87 0.97
N GLU A 29 8.43 -9.64 0.89
CA GLU A 29 8.77 -10.41 -0.32
C GLU A 29 8.97 -11.92 -0.06
N THR A 30 8.73 -12.38 1.18
CA THR A 30 8.83 -13.80 1.56
C THR A 30 7.75 -14.17 2.53
N LEU A 31 7.48 -15.47 2.64
CA LEU A 31 6.55 -16.00 3.62
C LEU A 31 6.99 -15.70 5.07
N ASP A 32 8.29 -15.84 5.35
CA ASP A 32 8.82 -15.59 6.69
C ASP A 32 8.69 -14.11 7.09
N ALA A 33 8.95 -13.19 6.14
CA ALA A 33 8.69 -11.77 6.37
C ALA A 33 7.21 -11.47 6.61
N ALA A 34 6.31 -12.14 5.88
CA ALA A 34 4.87 -12.00 6.07
C ALA A 34 4.43 -12.48 7.47
N ILE A 35 4.97 -13.62 7.93
CA ILE A 35 4.72 -14.16 9.28
C ILE A 35 5.27 -13.20 10.34
N ALA A 36 6.49 -12.68 10.17
CA ALA A 36 7.09 -11.73 11.09
C ALA A 36 6.28 -10.42 11.17
N ALA A 37 5.80 -9.90 10.02
CA ALA A 37 4.96 -8.71 10.00
C ALA A 37 3.61 -8.93 10.71
N GLU A 38 2.95 -10.08 10.50
CA GLU A 38 1.72 -10.44 11.21
C GLU A 38 1.94 -10.55 12.73
N ARG A 39 3.03 -11.21 13.17
CA ARG A 39 3.41 -11.29 14.60
C ARG A 39 3.74 -9.94 15.21
N GLY A 40 4.34 -9.04 14.42
CA GLY A 40 4.61 -7.67 14.82
C GLY A 40 3.37 -6.79 14.96
N GLY A 41 2.20 -7.25 14.51
CA GLY A 41 0.92 -6.56 14.66
C GLY A 41 0.55 -5.64 13.49
N ALA A 42 1.11 -5.86 12.30
CA ALA A 42 0.65 -5.20 11.08
C ALA A 42 -0.86 -5.42 10.86
N ASP A 43 -1.50 -4.53 10.12
CA ASP A 43 -2.93 -4.62 9.78
C ASP A 43 -3.17 -5.15 8.37
N ARG A 44 -2.24 -4.87 7.47
CA ARG A 44 -2.28 -5.29 6.06
C ARG A 44 -0.86 -5.57 5.57
N LEU A 45 -0.74 -6.52 4.67
CA LEU A 45 0.51 -6.80 3.97
C LEU A 45 0.41 -6.41 2.51
N GLU A 46 1.47 -5.80 1.98
CA GLU A 46 1.71 -5.67 0.55
C GLU A 46 2.71 -6.75 0.14
N LEU A 47 2.26 -7.74 -0.61
CA LEU A 47 3.10 -8.84 -1.07
C LEU A 47 3.74 -8.49 -2.41
N CYS A 48 5.06 -8.43 -2.41
CA CYS A 48 5.88 -8.11 -3.57
C CYS A 48 6.91 -9.22 -3.81
N GLN A 49 7.68 -9.07 -4.88
CA GLN A 49 8.95 -9.75 -5.13
C GLN A 49 9.98 -8.69 -5.52
N ASN A 50 11.25 -8.91 -5.21
CA ASN A 50 12.35 -7.99 -5.53
C ASN A 50 12.11 -6.55 -5.02
N LEU A 51 11.92 -6.40 -3.70
CA LEU A 51 11.75 -5.10 -3.04
C LEU A 51 12.95 -4.16 -3.28
N ALA A 52 14.14 -4.70 -3.49
CA ALA A 52 15.34 -3.91 -3.82
C ALA A 52 15.19 -3.13 -5.14
N ALA A 53 14.40 -3.65 -6.09
CA ALA A 53 14.06 -2.98 -7.34
C ALA A 53 12.72 -2.22 -7.27
N GLY A 54 12.22 -1.95 -6.07
CA GLY A 54 10.96 -1.25 -5.82
C GLY A 54 9.71 -2.14 -5.86
N GLY A 55 9.88 -3.45 -5.83
CA GLY A 55 8.79 -4.44 -5.84
C GLY A 55 8.21 -4.71 -7.24
N ILE A 56 8.09 -5.98 -7.59
CA ILE A 56 7.40 -6.47 -8.78
C ILE A 56 6.34 -7.49 -8.36
N THR A 57 5.53 -7.95 -9.31
CA THR A 57 4.51 -8.98 -9.06
C THR A 57 5.16 -10.26 -8.54
N PRO A 58 4.76 -10.77 -7.37
CA PRO A 58 5.26 -12.03 -6.83
C PRO A 58 4.70 -13.22 -7.65
N ASP A 59 5.38 -14.36 -7.55
CA ASP A 59 4.86 -15.58 -8.15
C ASP A 59 3.59 -16.08 -7.45
N VAL A 60 2.81 -16.90 -8.16
CA VAL A 60 1.53 -17.41 -7.66
C VAL A 60 1.71 -18.43 -6.53
N ALA A 61 2.86 -19.08 -6.43
CA ALA A 61 3.15 -20.02 -5.36
C ALA A 61 3.26 -19.26 -4.03
N LEU A 62 4.03 -18.17 -4.00
CA LEU A 62 4.15 -17.30 -2.83
C LEU A 62 2.79 -16.71 -2.42
N MET A 63 1.97 -16.26 -3.38
CA MET A 63 0.61 -15.77 -3.07
C MET A 63 -0.23 -16.84 -2.37
N ARG A 64 -0.21 -18.08 -2.88
CA ARG A 64 -0.98 -19.21 -2.31
C ARG A 64 -0.48 -19.62 -0.93
N GLU A 65 0.83 -19.65 -0.74
CA GLU A 65 1.43 -20.00 0.55
C GLU A 65 1.16 -18.92 1.60
N ALA A 66 1.34 -17.65 1.25
CA ALA A 66 0.98 -16.54 2.12
C ALA A 66 -0.50 -16.63 2.54
N ARG A 67 -1.41 -16.88 1.57
CA ARG A 67 -2.84 -16.99 1.89
C ARG A 67 -3.19 -18.15 2.82
N LYS A 68 -2.44 -19.24 2.80
CA LYS A 68 -2.65 -20.37 3.71
C LYS A 68 -2.23 -20.06 5.15
N LYS A 69 -1.17 -19.26 5.32
CA LYS A 69 -0.51 -19.03 6.61
C LYS A 69 -0.94 -17.74 7.29
N ILE A 70 -1.20 -16.70 6.50
CA ILE A 70 -1.47 -15.34 6.97
C ILE A 70 -2.98 -15.10 7.09
N ARG A 71 -3.40 -14.50 8.18
CA ARG A 71 -4.80 -14.12 8.46
C ARG A 71 -5.11 -12.68 8.05
N LEU A 72 -4.10 -11.83 8.02
CA LEU A 72 -4.25 -10.42 7.64
C LEU A 72 -4.75 -10.25 6.21
N SER A 73 -5.24 -9.07 5.91
CA SER A 73 -5.47 -8.64 4.53
C SER A 73 -4.15 -8.61 3.77
N ILE A 74 -4.13 -9.20 2.55
CA ILE A 74 -2.96 -9.23 1.67
C ILE A 74 -3.33 -8.53 0.38
N VAL A 75 -2.68 -7.42 0.07
CA VAL A 75 -2.70 -6.79 -1.25
C VAL A 75 -1.45 -7.20 -2.02
N VAL A 76 -1.55 -7.33 -3.34
CA VAL A 76 -0.47 -7.86 -4.17
C VAL A 76 -0.01 -6.84 -5.19
N MET A 77 1.30 -6.65 -5.29
CA MET A 77 1.91 -5.81 -6.33
C MET A 77 1.64 -6.41 -7.72
N ILE A 78 1.07 -5.60 -8.60
CA ILE A 78 0.88 -5.90 -10.03
C ILE A 78 1.79 -4.95 -10.82
N ARG A 79 3.03 -5.35 -10.99
CA ARG A 79 4.09 -4.62 -11.69
C ARG A 79 4.94 -5.62 -12.47
N PRO A 80 4.81 -5.67 -13.80
CA PRO A 80 5.38 -6.77 -14.61
C PRO A 80 6.91 -6.76 -14.67
N ARG A 81 7.53 -5.62 -14.42
CA ARG A 81 9.00 -5.41 -14.39
C ARG A 81 9.40 -4.22 -13.52
N ALA A 82 10.66 -4.16 -13.15
CA ALA A 82 11.29 -2.98 -12.59
C ALA A 82 11.49 -1.89 -13.66
N GLY A 83 11.97 -0.72 -13.25
CA GLY A 83 12.17 0.45 -14.09
C GLY A 83 10.96 1.38 -14.09
N ASP A 84 10.70 2.03 -15.22
CA ASP A 84 9.61 2.99 -15.38
C ASP A 84 8.22 2.35 -15.24
N PHE A 85 7.19 3.17 -15.29
CA PHE A 85 5.79 2.76 -15.18
C PHE A 85 4.99 2.93 -16.48
N CYS A 86 5.70 3.05 -17.61
CA CYS A 86 5.11 3.11 -18.95
C CYS A 86 5.16 1.72 -19.58
N TYR A 87 4.03 1.09 -19.74
CA TYR A 87 3.96 -0.30 -20.18
C TYR A 87 3.47 -0.44 -21.62
N SER A 88 4.01 -1.42 -22.34
CA SER A 88 3.53 -1.84 -23.67
C SER A 88 2.16 -2.52 -23.56
N ALA A 89 1.50 -2.75 -24.71
CA ALA A 89 0.27 -3.52 -24.76
C ALA A 89 0.45 -4.96 -24.22
N ALA A 90 1.58 -5.61 -24.54
CA ALA A 90 1.87 -6.96 -24.05
C ALA A 90 2.06 -7.00 -22.51
N GLU A 91 2.68 -5.96 -21.93
CA GLU A 91 2.82 -5.83 -20.48
C GLU A 91 1.47 -5.54 -19.80
N LEU A 92 0.60 -4.73 -20.40
CA LEU A 92 -0.77 -4.53 -19.92
C LEU A 92 -1.55 -5.84 -19.86
N GLU A 93 -1.47 -6.65 -20.92
CA GLU A 93 -2.10 -7.98 -20.94
C GLU A 93 -1.50 -8.91 -19.87
N ARG A 94 -0.19 -8.79 -19.59
CA ARG A 94 0.44 -9.50 -18.47
C ARG A 94 -0.12 -9.06 -17.12
N MET A 95 -0.30 -7.74 -16.91
CA MET A 95 -0.90 -7.20 -15.68
C MET A 95 -2.33 -7.71 -15.48
N LYS A 96 -3.14 -7.76 -16.53
CA LYS A 96 -4.50 -8.35 -16.48
C LYS A 96 -4.47 -9.80 -16.02
N ARG A 97 -3.59 -10.61 -16.59
CA ARG A 97 -3.41 -12.02 -16.16
C ARG A 97 -2.95 -12.13 -14.71
N GLN A 98 -2.08 -11.23 -14.26
CA GLN A 98 -1.59 -11.20 -12.87
C GLN A 98 -2.71 -10.85 -11.88
N ILE A 99 -3.62 -9.93 -12.22
CA ILE A 99 -4.82 -9.63 -11.43
C ILE A 99 -5.72 -10.86 -11.30
N GLU A 100 -5.93 -11.62 -12.39
CA GLU A 100 -6.71 -12.86 -12.35
C GLU A 100 -6.04 -13.93 -11.45
N LEU A 101 -4.70 -14.06 -11.50
CA LEU A 101 -3.96 -14.96 -10.62
C LEU A 101 -4.08 -14.56 -9.15
N ALA A 102 -3.98 -13.27 -8.83
CA ALA A 102 -4.20 -12.73 -7.49
C ALA A 102 -5.62 -13.05 -6.99
N ARG A 103 -6.64 -12.85 -7.83
CA ARG A 103 -8.03 -13.21 -7.51
C ARG A 103 -8.18 -14.71 -7.23
N ARG A 104 -7.62 -15.59 -8.08
CA ARG A 104 -7.64 -17.04 -7.88
C ARG A 104 -6.89 -17.48 -6.64
N ALA A 105 -5.83 -16.77 -6.26
CA ALA A 105 -5.09 -16.98 -5.03
C ALA A 105 -5.79 -16.39 -3.79
N ARG A 106 -6.97 -15.77 -3.96
CA ARG A 106 -7.80 -15.16 -2.90
C ARG A 106 -7.09 -14.04 -2.16
N MET A 107 -6.39 -13.20 -2.91
CA MET A 107 -5.84 -11.96 -2.38
C MET A 107 -6.95 -10.95 -2.11
N ASP A 108 -6.72 -10.05 -1.17
CA ASP A 108 -7.73 -9.10 -0.70
C ASP A 108 -7.71 -7.77 -1.47
N GLY A 109 -6.68 -7.51 -2.28
CA GLY A 109 -6.54 -6.33 -3.11
C GLY A 109 -5.32 -6.41 -4.01
N VAL A 110 -5.14 -5.40 -4.84
CA VAL A 110 -3.97 -5.27 -5.70
C VAL A 110 -3.39 -3.85 -5.64
N VAL A 111 -2.10 -3.74 -5.95
CA VAL A 111 -1.36 -2.49 -6.00
C VAL A 111 -0.78 -2.33 -7.40
N LEU A 112 -1.06 -1.23 -8.07
CA LEU A 112 -0.63 -0.99 -9.45
C LEU A 112 -0.54 0.51 -9.76
N GLY A 113 -0.04 0.86 -10.94
CA GLY A 113 -0.01 2.24 -11.45
C GLY A 113 0.67 2.28 -12.80
N ILE A 114 0.04 2.91 -13.77
CA ILE A 114 0.53 3.11 -15.13
C ILE A 114 0.63 4.60 -15.41
N LEU A 115 1.76 5.01 -15.97
CA LEU A 115 1.98 6.36 -16.43
C LEU A 115 1.99 6.40 -17.97
N THR A 116 1.64 7.56 -18.51
CA THR A 116 1.84 7.88 -19.92
C THR A 116 3.33 8.17 -20.19
N PRO A 117 3.80 8.13 -21.45
CA PRO A 117 5.18 8.52 -21.79
C PRO A 117 5.53 9.96 -21.41
N ARG A 118 4.54 10.81 -21.18
CA ARG A 118 4.71 12.20 -20.69
C ARG A 118 4.75 12.30 -19.17
N GLY A 119 4.69 11.16 -18.45
CA GLY A 119 4.75 11.09 -16.99
C GLY A 119 3.44 11.38 -16.27
N GLY A 120 2.33 11.63 -16.97
CA GLY A 120 0.99 11.74 -16.37
C GLY A 120 0.40 10.36 -16.04
N VAL A 121 -0.66 10.32 -15.23
CA VAL A 121 -1.42 9.10 -14.98
C VAL A 121 -2.14 8.65 -16.25
N ASP A 122 -1.96 7.40 -16.66
CA ASP A 122 -2.75 6.81 -17.74
C ASP A 122 -4.13 6.38 -17.20
N VAL A 123 -5.04 7.35 -17.14
CA VAL A 123 -6.38 7.17 -16.54
C VAL A 123 -7.11 5.99 -17.18
N GLY A 124 -7.09 5.88 -18.53
CA GLY A 124 -7.81 4.84 -19.24
C GLY A 124 -7.35 3.43 -18.90
N ARG A 125 -6.03 3.17 -19.00
CA ARG A 125 -5.48 1.83 -18.70
C ARG A 125 -5.60 1.48 -17.21
N ASN A 126 -5.39 2.44 -16.32
CA ASN A 126 -5.58 2.19 -14.89
C ASN A 126 -7.04 1.89 -14.56
N ALA A 127 -8.01 2.63 -15.12
CA ALA A 127 -9.43 2.37 -14.91
C ALA A 127 -9.85 0.98 -15.42
N GLU A 128 -9.32 0.54 -16.56
CA GLU A 128 -9.53 -0.82 -17.07
C GLU A 128 -9.05 -1.89 -16.08
N LEU A 129 -7.85 -1.71 -15.50
CA LEU A 129 -7.31 -2.65 -14.50
C LEU A 129 -8.09 -2.60 -13.18
N VAL A 130 -8.55 -1.41 -12.75
CA VAL A 130 -9.40 -1.25 -11.56
C VAL A 130 -10.72 -1.98 -11.74
N GLU A 131 -11.37 -1.84 -12.91
CA GLU A 131 -12.62 -2.54 -13.21
C GLU A 131 -12.41 -4.06 -13.24
N LEU A 132 -11.34 -4.52 -13.89
CA LEU A 132 -10.98 -5.93 -13.90
C LEU A 132 -10.70 -6.47 -12.50
N ALA A 133 -10.10 -5.69 -11.61
CA ALA A 133 -9.76 -6.11 -10.26
C ALA A 133 -11.00 -6.31 -9.37
N LYS A 134 -12.15 -5.69 -9.67
CA LYS A 134 -13.35 -5.80 -8.82
C LYS A 134 -13.72 -7.23 -8.49
N PRO A 135 -14.09 -7.52 -7.24
CA PRO A 135 -14.35 -6.60 -6.14
C PRO A 135 -13.12 -6.34 -5.24
N MET A 136 -11.89 -6.68 -5.66
CA MET A 136 -10.68 -6.36 -4.94
C MET A 136 -10.40 -4.85 -5.04
N PRO A 137 -10.19 -4.13 -3.91
CA PRO A 137 -9.76 -2.74 -3.93
C PRO A 137 -8.37 -2.61 -4.57
N VAL A 138 -8.15 -1.46 -5.20
CA VAL A 138 -6.88 -1.14 -5.86
C VAL A 138 -6.18 0.00 -5.14
N THR A 139 -4.89 -0.15 -4.87
CA THR A 139 -4.00 0.93 -4.45
C THR A 139 -3.19 1.40 -5.66
N PHE A 140 -3.23 2.69 -5.97
CA PHE A 140 -2.29 3.29 -6.92
C PHE A 140 -0.95 3.52 -6.19
N HIS A 141 0.14 2.96 -6.71
CA HIS A 141 1.43 2.97 -6.04
C HIS A 141 2.25 4.25 -6.31
N ARG A 142 3.51 4.26 -5.87
CA ARG A 142 4.43 5.40 -5.93
C ARG A 142 4.84 5.86 -7.35
N ALA A 143 4.32 5.27 -8.43
CA ALA A 143 4.38 5.88 -9.75
C ALA A 143 3.82 7.32 -9.73
N PHE A 144 2.90 7.61 -8.80
CA PHE A 144 2.42 8.96 -8.53
C PHE A 144 3.54 9.97 -8.22
N ASP A 145 4.61 9.52 -7.55
CA ASP A 145 5.72 10.36 -7.10
C ASP A 145 6.76 10.65 -8.20
N GLU A 146 6.68 9.99 -9.37
CA GLU A 146 7.61 10.21 -10.48
C GLU A 146 7.49 11.60 -11.12
N GLY A 147 6.39 12.29 -10.89
CA GLY A 147 6.23 13.68 -11.31
C GLY A 147 6.88 14.63 -10.32
N LYS A 148 7.75 15.50 -10.84
CA LYS A 148 8.41 16.57 -10.07
C LYS A 148 7.47 17.76 -9.80
N GLY A 149 6.17 17.57 -9.84
CA GLY A 149 5.18 18.61 -9.86
C GLY A 149 5.17 19.51 -8.63
N ASP A 150 4.79 20.74 -8.86
CA ASP A 150 4.39 21.66 -7.82
C ASP A 150 3.10 21.15 -7.12
N PRO A 151 2.61 21.82 -6.07
CA PRO A 151 1.37 21.41 -5.39
C PRO A 151 0.13 21.41 -6.28
N ALA A 152 0.06 22.21 -7.34
CA ALA A 152 -1.09 22.25 -8.27
C ALA A 152 -1.07 21.03 -9.19
N GLU A 153 0.11 20.65 -9.72
CA GLU A 153 0.28 19.44 -10.50
C GLU A 153 -0.02 18.17 -9.69
N LEU A 154 0.41 18.10 -8.43
CA LEU A 154 0.08 16.95 -7.56
C LEU A 154 -1.42 16.85 -7.30
N ARG A 155 -2.11 17.99 -7.19
CA ARG A 155 -3.57 18.01 -7.04
C ARG A 155 -4.25 17.50 -8.31
N ALA A 156 -3.88 17.99 -9.48
CA ALA A 156 -4.41 17.53 -10.77
C ALA A 156 -4.18 16.02 -10.95
N ARG A 157 -2.96 15.55 -10.66
CA ARG A 157 -2.62 14.14 -10.71
C ARG A 157 -3.42 13.28 -9.71
N LEU A 158 -3.77 13.83 -8.53
CA LEU A 158 -4.67 13.15 -7.59
C LEU A 158 -6.07 12.98 -8.17
N GLU A 159 -6.60 14.00 -8.87
CA GLU A 159 -7.89 13.87 -9.57
C GLU A 159 -7.85 12.78 -10.65
N ASP A 160 -6.74 12.69 -11.40
CA ASP A 160 -6.55 11.62 -12.38
C ASP A 160 -6.58 10.24 -11.70
N VAL A 161 -5.89 10.08 -10.54
CA VAL A 161 -5.93 8.81 -9.78
C VAL A 161 -7.34 8.51 -9.27
N ILE A 162 -8.06 9.50 -8.76
CA ILE A 162 -9.46 9.34 -8.33
C ILE A 162 -10.34 8.89 -9.51
N ALA A 163 -10.15 9.49 -10.68
CA ALA A 163 -10.89 9.14 -11.90
C ALA A 163 -10.66 7.69 -12.36
N THR A 164 -9.54 7.05 -11.98
CA THR A 164 -9.32 5.61 -12.23
C THR A 164 -10.23 4.70 -11.43
N GLY A 165 -10.84 5.19 -10.34
CA GLY A 165 -11.60 4.37 -9.39
C GLY A 165 -10.74 3.65 -8.36
N ALA A 166 -9.45 3.96 -8.24
CA ALA A 166 -8.59 3.42 -7.19
C ALA A 166 -9.09 3.79 -5.80
N SER A 167 -8.96 2.87 -4.85
CA SER A 167 -9.42 3.06 -3.47
C SER A 167 -8.39 3.74 -2.56
N ARG A 168 -7.10 3.65 -2.93
CA ARG A 168 -5.96 4.19 -2.17
C ARG A 168 -4.91 4.77 -3.09
N LEU A 169 -4.17 5.72 -2.56
CA LEU A 169 -2.97 6.28 -3.19
C LEU A 169 -1.78 6.17 -2.22
N LEU A 170 -0.81 5.34 -2.56
CA LEU A 170 0.48 5.25 -1.87
C LEU A 170 1.42 6.32 -2.41
N THR A 171 1.88 7.23 -1.54
CA THR A 171 2.71 8.35 -1.97
C THR A 171 3.65 8.88 -0.87
N ALA A 172 4.77 9.43 -1.29
CA ALA A 172 5.66 10.27 -0.49
C ALA A 172 5.45 11.78 -0.76
N GLY A 173 4.36 12.14 -1.45
CA GLY A 173 4.08 13.54 -1.79
C GLY A 173 4.98 14.13 -2.87
N GLY A 174 5.46 13.27 -3.80
CA GLY A 174 6.41 13.66 -4.84
C GLY A 174 7.81 13.95 -4.30
N HIS A 175 8.19 13.33 -3.19
CA HIS A 175 9.51 13.41 -2.56
C HIS A 175 10.14 12.00 -2.43
N PRO A 176 11.45 11.90 -2.21
CA PRO A 176 12.10 10.62 -1.91
C PRO A 176 11.52 9.94 -0.67
N THR A 177 11.22 10.72 0.38
CA THR A 177 10.70 10.24 1.65
C THR A 177 9.35 10.88 2.02
N ALA A 178 8.53 10.15 2.76
CA ALA A 178 7.27 10.67 3.30
C ALA A 178 7.49 11.83 4.30
N GLU A 179 8.64 11.83 4.98
CA GLU A 179 9.00 12.89 5.93
C GLU A 179 9.20 14.23 5.22
N GLU A 180 9.97 14.25 4.13
CA GLU A 180 10.16 15.43 3.27
C GLU A 180 8.83 15.89 2.66
N GLY A 181 7.99 14.92 2.25
CA GLY A 181 6.71 15.16 1.60
C GLY A 181 5.55 15.53 2.52
N CYS A 182 5.71 15.53 3.86
CA CYS A 182 4.63 15.69 4.82
C CYS A 182 3.66 16.84 4.50
N ARG A 183 4.20 18.00 4.10
CA ARG A 183 3.38 19.18 3.79
C ARG A 183 2.48 18.96 2.57
N LYS A 184 3.01 18.31 1.52
CA LYS A 184 2.26 17.97 0.32
C LYS A 184 1.27 16.84 0.59
N ILE A 185 1.68 15.78 1.30
CA ILE A 185 0.80 14.69 1.74
C ILE A 185 -0.40 15.25 2.53
N ARG A 186 -0.17 16.18 3.46
CA ARG A 186 -1.26 16.82 4.21
C ARG A 186 -2.27 17.53 3.30
N ARG A 187 -1.79 18.19 2.24
CA ARG A 187 -2.68 18.83 1.25
C ARG A 187 -3.46 17.79 0.45
N LEU A 188 -2.81 16.68 0.05
CA LEU A 188 -3.47 15.56 -0.63
C LEU A 188 -4.55 14.93 0.25
N VAL A 189 -4.27 14.68 1.55
CA VAL A 189 -5.26 14.15 2.51
C VAL A 189 -6.49 15.05 2.60
N ARG A 190 -6.28 16.36 2.73
CA ARG A 190 -7.40 17.32 2.78
C ARG A 190 -8.18 17.39 1.48
N HIS A 191 -7.48 17.35 0.34
CA HIS A 191 -8.13 17.45 -0.96
C HIS A 191 -8.86 16.16 -1.35
N ALA A 192 -8.30 15.00 -1.00
CA ALA A 192 -8.93 13.70 -1.22
C ALA A 192 -10.27 13.57 -0.50
N GLY A 193 -10.39 14.09 0.72
CA GLY A 193 -11.58 13.85 1.56
C GLY A 193 -11.83 12.36 1.72
N ASP A 194 -13.06 11.93 1.48
CA ASP A 194 -13.45 10.51 1.55
C ASP A 194 -13.47 9.82 0.16
N ARG A 195 -13.02 10.52 -0.90
CA ARG A 195 -13.03 9.99 -2.27
C ARG A 195 -11.96 8.92 -2.52
N ILE A 196 -10.82 9.04 -1.85
CA ILE A 196 -9.71 8.09 -1.91
C ILE A 196 -8.88 8.18 -0.63
N THR A 197 -8.38 7.05 -0.13
CA THR A 197 -7.50 7.03 1.04
C THR A 197 -6.06 7.35 0.64
N ILE A 198 -5.47 8.37 1.26
CA ILE A 198 -4.03 8.65 1.10
C ILE A 198 -3.26 7.79 2.09
N LEU A 199 -2.30 7.02 1.56
CA LEU A 199 -1.43 6.08 2.26
C LEU A 199 0.02 6.60 2.18
N PRO A 200 0.51 7.38 3.17
CA PRO A 200 1.90 7.81 3.19
C PRO A 200 2.85 6.61 3.23
N GLY A 201 3.86 6.63 2.36
CA GLY A 201 4.94 5.64 2.31
C GLY A 201 6.22 6.24 1.73
N GLY A 202 7.33 5.58 1.98
CA GLY A 202 8.67 6.04 1.61
C GLY A 202 9.51 6.39 2.84
N ALA A 203 10.43 5.50 3.17
CA ALA A 203 11.35 5.59 4.30
C ALA A 203 10.68 5.82 5.68
N ILE A 204 9.45 5.35 5.87
CA ILE A 204 8.80 5.38 7.19
C ILE A 204 9.49 4.38 8.12
N ARG A 205 9.85 4.84 9.33
CA ARG A 205 10.54 4.13 10.40
C ARG A 205 9.91 4.48 11.73
N PRO A 206 10.13 3.70 12.81
CA PRO A 206 9.66 4.07 14.15
C PRO A 206 10.08 5.48 14.56
N ALA A 207 11.31 5.90 14.23
CA ALA A 207 11.87 7.20 14.61
C ALA A 207 11.15 8.41 13.98
N ASN A 208 10.54 8.26 12.79
CA ASN A 208 9.89 9.39 12.09
C ASN A 208 8.37 9.26 11.97
N LEU A 209 7.79 8.07 12.24
CA LEU A 209 6.36 7.83 12.04
C LEU A 209 5.46 8.76 12.85
N ARG A 210 5.80 9.03 14.14
CA ARG A 210 5.03 9.95 14.98
C ARG A 210 4.91 11.34 14.34
N SER A 211 6.03 11.91 13.90
CA SER A 211 6.07 13.21 13.23
C SER A 211 5.26 13.20 11.93
N ILE A 212 5.42 12.14 11.12
CA ILE A 212 4.68 12.00 9.86
C ILE A 212 3.17 11.89 10.12
N ALA A 213 2.74 11.10 11.11
CA ALA A 213 1.33 10.93 11.46
C ALA A 213 0.69 12.24 11.91
N GLN A 214 1.34 12.95 12.80
CA GLN A 214 0.87 14.25 13.30
C GLN A 214 0.78 15.31 12.19
N LYS A 215 1.80 15.39 11.32
CA LYS A 215 1.85 16.37 10.25
C LYS A 215 0.88 16.06 9.11
N THR A 216 0.73 14.80 8.71
CA THR A 216 -0.11 14.40 7.58
C THR A 216 -1.56 14.20 7.95
N ARG A 217 -1.83 13.71 9.18
CA ARG A 217 -3.14 13.25 9.67
C ARG A 217 -3.77 12.18 8.74
N ALA A 218 -2.94 11.36 8.10
CA ALA A 218 -3.40 10.23 7.35
C ALA A 218 -3.93 9.12 8.29
N LYS A 219 -4.85 8.31 7.76
CA LYS A 219 -5.49 7.22 8.51
C LYS A 219 -4.83 5.86 8.28
N GLU A 220 -3.92 5.77 7.32
CA GLU A 220 -3.18 4.57 6.98
C GLU A 220 -1.71 4.94 6.70
N PHE A 221 -0.77 4.03 6.98
CA PHE A 221 0.67 4.24 6.74
C PHE A 221 1.29 2.98 6.16
N HIS A 222 2.27 3.15 5.26
CA HIS A 222 3.00 2.08 4.61
C HIS A 222 4.48 2.12 4.97
N SER A 223 5.04 0.96 5.36
CA SER A 223 6.47 0.81 5.62
C SER A 223 6.99 -0.54 5.11
N GLY A 224 8.21 -0.55 4.58
CA GLY A 224 8.95 -1.78 4.26
C GLY A 224 10.06 -2.09 5.26
N LEU A 225 10.32 -1.21 6.26
CA LEU A 225 11.45 -1.31 7.17
C LEU A 225 12.76 -1.63 6.43
N GLY A 226 12.98 -1.01 5.25
CA GLY A 226 14.07 -1.29 4.34
C GLY A 226 15.42 -1.39 5.05
N GLY A 227 16.29 -2.26 4.58
CA GLY A 227 17.56 -2.59 5.21
C GLY A 227 17.50 -3.83 6.12
N LEU A 228 16.32 -4.24 6.61
CA LEU A 228 16.19 -5.45 7.45
C LEU A 228 15.94 -6.74 6.66
N LEU A 229 15.35 -6.65 5.47
CA LEU A 229 14.99 -7.79 4.62
C LEU A 229 15.85 -8.03 3.37
N PRO A 230 16.87 -7.20 3.00
CA PRO A 230 17.60 -7.44 1.78
C PRO A 230 18.39 -8.76 1.87
N TYR A 231 18.31 -9.55 0.79
CA TYR A 231 19.11 -10.76 0.62
C TYR A 231 20.62 -10.42 0.62
N PRO A 232 21.52 -11.23 1.22
CA PRO A 232 21.23 -12.49 1.94
C PRO A 232 20.96 -12.33 3.45
N ARG A 233 21.15 -11.14 4.02
CA ARG A 233 21.11 -10.88 5.47
C ARG A 233 19.69 -10.52 5.93
N ARG A 234 18.78 -11.47 5.85
CA ARG A 234 17.40 -11.27 6.32
C ARG A 234 17.33 -11.41 7.84
N ARG A 235 16.88 -10.35 8.53
CA ARG A 235 16.78 -10.28 9.99
C ARG A 235 15.31 -10.24 10.39
N TYR A 236 14.65 -11.40 10.34
CA TYR A 236 13.20 -11.50 10.56
C TYR A 236 12.78 -11.13 11.98
N GLU A 237 13.57 -11.47 13.00
CA GLU A 237 13.29 -11.11 14.39
C GLU A 237 13.36 -9.57 14.59
N GLU A 238 14.38 -8.93 14.03
CA GLU A 238 14.52 -7.49 14.06
C GLU A 238 13.39 -6.81 13.25
N PHE A 239 12.98 -7.42 12.14
CA PHE A 239 11.87 -6.95 11.33
C PHE A 239 10.56 -7.03 12.10
N GLU A 240 10.25 -8.15 12.78
CA GLU A 240 9.09 -8.29 13.67
C GLU A 240 9.11 -7.24 14.78
N ALA A 241 10.25 -7.03 15.44
CA ALA A 241 10.41 -6.01 16.46
C ALA A 241 10.18 -4.59 15.91
N GLY A 242 10.71 -4.30 14.71
CA GLY A 242 10.49 -3.03 14.03
C GLY A 242 9.02 -2.77 13.68
N VAL A 243 8.28 -3.80 13.23
CA VAL A 243 6.84 -3.70 13.00
C VAL A 243 6.09 -3.45 14.31
N ARG A 244 6.42 -4.17 15.38
CA ARG A 244 5.82 -3.96 16.70
C ARG A 244 6.04 -2.54 17.21
N GLU A 245 7.22 -1.99 16.97
CA GLU A 245 7.53 -0.61 17.36
C GLU A 245 6.73 0.41 16.54
N LEU A 246 6.55 0.21 15.23
CA LEU A 246 5.67 1.04 14.41
C LEU A 246 4.23 1.05 14.94
N VAL A 247 3.72 -0.13 15.31
CA VAL A 247 2.37 -0.27 15.91
C VAL A 247 2.27 0.53 17.20
N ARG A 248 3.25 0.37 18.11
CA ARG A 248 3.31 1.12 19.39
C ARG A 248 3.30 2.62 19.17
N VAL A 249 4.08 3.12 18.23
CA VAL A 249 4.13 4.56 17.89
C VAL A 249 2.77 5.07 17.41
N LEU A 250 2.04 4.30 16.60
CA LEU A 250 0.70 4.69 16.13
C LEU A 250 -0.33 4.67 17.26
N GLU A 251 -0.27 3.71 18.18
CA GLU A 251 -1.16 3.64 19.35
C GLU A 251 -0.97 4.84 20.27
N GLU A 252 0.27 5.17 20.59
CA GLU A 252 0.60 6.34 21.42
C GLU A 252 0.17 7.66 20.76
N SER A 253 0.36 7.77 19.43
CA SER A 253 -0.04 8.98 18.70
C SER A 253 -1.55 9.21 18.73
N SER A 254 -2.33 8.13 18.78
CA SER A 254 -3.81 8.21 18.84
C SER A 254 -4.32 8.59 20.22
N ARG A 255 -3.68 8.14 21.30
CA ARG A 255 -4.06 8.50 22.68
C ARG A 255 -3.90 10.01 22.93
N VAL A 256 -2.76 10.56 22.52
CA VAL A 256 -2.49 12.02 22.65
C VAL A 256 -3.52 12.86 21.88
N SER A 257 -4.00 12.38 20.73
CA SER A 257 -5.01 13.10 19.95
C SER A 257 -6.40 13.09 20.59
N LEU A 258 -6.74 12.07 21.37
CA LEU A 258 -8.01 11.98 22.11
C LEU A 258 -7.98 12.92 23.34
N GLU A 259 -6.89 12.92 24.10
CA GLU A 259 -6.72 13.76 25.28
C GLU A 259 -6.73 15.27 24.94
N SER A 260 -6.25 15.65 23.75
CA SER A 260 -6.26 17.04 23.26
C SER A 260 -7.59 17.49 22.65
N ALA A 261 -8.54 16.59 22.42
CA ALA A 261 -9.87 16.90 21.91
C ALA A 261 -10.90 17.09 23.05
N ASP A 262 -10.61 16.57 24.25
CA ASP A 262 -11.45 16.69 25.44
C ASP A 262 -11.04 17.85 26.36
N SER A 263 -10.01 18.62 25.99
CA SER A 263 -9.54 19.84 26.70
C SER A 263 -9.86 21.09 25.89
#